data_fce6b4f41792612cb7aacb679070ddb3
#
_entry.id   fce6b4f41792612cb7aacb679070ddb3
#
_cell.length_a   1.000
_cell.length_b   1.000
_cell.length_c   1.000
_cell.angle_alpha   90.00
_cell.angle_beta   90.00
_cell.angle_gamma   90.00
#
_symmetry.space_group_name_H-M   'P 1'
#
loop_
_entity.id
_entity.type
_entity.pdbx_description
1 polymer ?
#
loop_
_entity_poly.entity_id
_entity_poly.type
_entity_poly.pdbx_seq_one_letter_code
_entity_poly.pdbx_strand_id
1 'polypeptide(L)'
;ANNLTVPAIFEFEQPTAVLSANAEPAKAAAALIDKDSAVEMYAGFGKNVYTAFATIGGNAVGVVATGKELCHNCVAKASRFVRLCDAFSVPVLTIVNTEGFVPSTSDDIAGGIREAARLAATYADATTAKVALIAGKAVGPVYTALAAADLKIAVKGCTISALEPSAAVSVLYKDELDASANIAAA
;
A
#
# COMPACT_ATOMS: atom_id res chain seq x y z
N ALA A 1 -12.95 -17.38 12.99
CA ALA A 1 -12.85 -17.28 11.53
C ALA A 1 -12.59 -18.68 10.99
N ASN A 2 -13.54 -19.23 10.24
CA ASN A 2 -13.30 -20.47 9.54
C ASN A 2 -12.29 -20.21 8.44
N ASN A 3 -11.07 -20.63 8.64
CA ASN A 3 -10.13 -20.82 7.57
C ASN A 3 -10.71 -21.93 6.67
N LEU A 4 -11.45 -21.53 5.67
CA LEU A 4 -11.75 -22.39 4.55
C LEU A 4 -10.43 -22.56 3.78
N THR A 5 -9.55 -23.40 4.30
CA THR A 5 -8.50 -23.99 3.50
C THR A 5 -9.18 -24.93 2.52
N VAL A 6 -9.66 -24.37 1.43
CA VAL A 6 -9.99 -25.20 0.27
C VAL A 6 -8.63 -25.76 -0.19
N PRO A 7 -8.43 -27.09 -0.18
CA PRO A 7 -7.20 -27.64 -0.73
C PRO A 7 -7.06 -27.13 -2.16
N ALA A 8 -5.87 -26.68 -2.51
CA ALA A 8 -5.60 -26.20 -3.87
C ALA A 8 -5.98 -27.31 -4.85
N ILE A 9 -7.02 -27.09 -5.63
CA ILE A 9 -7.52 -28.07 -6.61
C ILE A 9 -6.68 -27.98 -7.88
N PHE A 10 -5.85 -26.91 -8.00
CA PHE A 10 -5.04 -26.63 -9.18
C PHE A 10 -3.56 -26.65 -8.82
N GLU A 11 -2.75 -27.17 -9.72
CA GLU A 11 -1.32 -26.96 -9.69
C GLU A 11 -1.04 -25.45 -9.82
N PHE A 12 -0.22 -24.90 -8.94
CA PHE A 12 0.19 -23.50 -8.97
C PHE A 12 1.70 -23.41 -9.14
N GLU A 13 2.15 -22.47 -9.95
CA GLU A 13 3.56 -22.14 -10.09
C GLU A 13 3.92 -20.99 -9.15
N GLN A 14 4.97 -21.16 -8.37
CA GLN A 14 5.49 -20.11 -7.49
C GLN A 14 6.03 -18.93 -8.30
N PRO A 15 5.99 -17.71 -7.75
CA PRO A 15 6.58 -16.55 -8.41
C PRO A 15 8.09 -16.73 -8.56
N THR A 16 8.61 -16.39 -9.71
CA THR A 16 10.06 -16.39 -9.99
C THR A 16 10.69 -14.99 -9.80
N ALA A 17 9.86 -13.96 -9.68
CA ALA A 17 10.31 -12.58 -9.51
C ALA A 17 10.75 -12.32 -8.05
N VAL A 18 11.76 -11.47 -7.90
CA VAL A 18 12.22 -11.01 -6.58
C VAL A 18 11.57 -9.67 -6.27
N LEU A 19 11.04 -9.55 -5.06
CA LEU A 19 10.46 -8.29 -4.59
C LEU A 19 11.57 -7.23 -4.47
N SER A 20 11.37 -6.11 -5.17
CA SER A 20 12.26 -4.95 -5.12
C SER A 20 11.55 -3.76 -4.48
N ALA A 21 12.25 -3.01 -3.63
CA ALA A 21 11.73 -1.80 -3.00
C ALA A 21 11.33 -0.69 -4.00
N ASN A 22 11.85 -0.73 -5.22
CA ASN A 22 11.54 0.23 -6.29
C ASN A 22 10.63 -0.36 -7.37
N ALA A 23 10.06 -1.54 -7.14
CA ALA A 23 9.18 -2.16 -8.13
C ALA A 23 7.89 -1.36 -8.31
N GLU A 24 7.41 -1.29 -9.54
CA GLU A 24 6.05 -0.83 -9.82
C GLU A 24 5.02 -1.73 -9.12
N PRO A 25 3.84 -1.20 -8.75
CA PRO A 25 2.85 -1.94 -7.96
C PRO A 25 2.51 -3.33 -8.53
N ALA A 26 2.29 -3.43 -9.83
CA ALA A 26 1.97 -4.71 -10.48
C ALA A 26 3.13 -5.71 -10.41
N LYS A 27 4.38 -5.24 -10.56
CA LYS A 27 5.58 -6.09 -10.45
C LYS A 27 5.83 -6.54 -9.01
N ALA A 28 5.56 -5.65 -8.03
CA ALA A 28 5.64 -6.01 -6.63
C ALA A 28 4.62 -7.10 -6.26
N ALA A 29 3.40 -7.00 -6.78
CA ALA A 29 2.39 -8.03 -6.62
C ALA A 29 2.81 -9.36 -7.27
N ALA A 30 3.28 -9.32 -8.53
CA ALA A 30 3.70 -10.50 -9.28
C ALA A 30 4.87 -11.28 -8.62
N ALA A 31 5.65 -10.61 -7.76
CA ALA A 31 6.72 -11.26 -6.99
C ALA A 31 6.21 -12.14 -5.83
N LEU A 32 4.94 -12.06 -5.48
CA LEU A 32 4.38 -12.71 -4.29
C LEU A 32 3.21 -13.64 -4.59
N ILE A 33 2.54 -13.45 -5.71
CA ILE A 33 1.38 -14.25 -6.14
C ILE A 33 1.83 -15.41 -7.04
N ASP A 34 0.99 -16.42 -7.15
CA ASP A 34 1.21 -17.52 -8.07
C ASP A 34 1.22 -17.02 -9.52
N LYS A 35 2.07 -17.60 -10.35
CA LYS A 35 2.22 -17.19 -11.73
C LYS A 35 0.91 -17.27 -12.49
N ASP A 36 0.62 -16.25 -13.27
CA ASP A 36 -0.57 -16.12 -14.14
C ASP A 36 -1.92 -16.22 -13.41
N SER A 37 -1.93 -16.13 -12.07
CA SER A 37 -3.15 -16.18 -11.25
C SER A 37 -3.90 -14.85 -11.15
N ALA A 38 -3.25 -13.72 -11.50
CA ALA A 38 -3.78 -12.39 -11.27
C ALA A 38 -4.92 -12.02 -12.22
N VAL A 39 -6.03 -11.59 -11.63
CA VAL A 39 -7.13 -10.92 -12.33
C VAL A 39 -7.17 -9.48 -11.85
N GLU A 40 -6.62 -8.57 -12.64
CA GLU A 40 -6.57 -7.14 -12.28
C GLU A 40 -7.96 -6.52 -12.26
N MET A 41 -8.25 -5.79 -11.20
CA MET A 41 -9.49 -5.04 -11.01
C MET A 41 -9.24 -3.55 -11.16
N TYR A 42 -10.14 -2.87 -11.89
CA TYR A 42 -10.10 -1.40 -12.08
C TYR A 42 -8.81 -0.88 -12.75
N ALA A 43 -8.22 -1.60 -13.70
CA ALA A 43 -6.95 -1.26 -14.35
C ALA A 43 -6.88 0.17 -14.91
N GLY A 44 -7.98 0.68 -15.47
CA GLY A 44 -8.07 2.02 -16.03
C GLY A 44 -8.17 3.17 -15.01
N PHE A 45 -8.31 2.86 -13.71
CA PHE A 45 -8.59 3.84 -12.66
C PHE A 45 -7.51 3.79 -11.57
N GLY A 46 -7.06 4.95 -11.05
CA GLY A 46 -6.10 5.03 -9.96
C GLY A 46 -4.81 4.25 -10.23
N LYS A 47 -4.07 4.61 -11.27
CA LYS A 47 -2.95 3.83 -11.82
C LYS A 47 -1.79 3.57 -10.86
N ASN A 48 -1.60 4.44 -9.83
CA ASN A 48 -0.56 4.26 -8.83
C ASN A 48 -0.93 3.24 -7.74
N VAL A 49 -2.08 2.58 -7.86
CA VAL A 49 -2.46 1.43 -7.04
C VAL A 49 -2.84 0.28 -7.95
N TYR A 50 -2.25 -0.86 -7.73
CA TYR A 50 -2.62 -2.11 -8.35
C TYR A 50 -3.57 -2.87 -7.44
N THR A 51 -4.68 -3.38 -7.99
CA THR A 51 -5.63 -4.23 -7.26
C THR A 51 -5.97 -5.44 -8.11
N ALA A 52 -5.86 -6.63 -7.55
CA ALA A 52 -6.15 -7.86 -8.25
C ALA A 52 -6.67 -8.95 -7.31
N PHE A 53 -7.53 -9.82 -7.81
CA PHE A 53 -7.69 -11.14 -7.23
C PHE A 53 -6.58 -12.04 -7.78
N ALA A 54 -5.97 -12.84 -6.91
CA ALA A 54 -4.90 -13.75 -7.27
C ALA A 54 -4.91 -14.97 -6.35
N THR A 55 -3.95 -15.87 -6.52
CA THR A 55 -3.70 -16.94 -5.56
C THR A 55 -2.28 -16.84 -4.98
N ILE A 56 -2.12 -17.33 -3.77
CA ILE A 56 -0.83 -17.56 -3.12
C ILE A 56 -0.84 -18.98 -2.58
N GLY A 57 0.02 -19.83 -3.15
CA GLY A 57 0.02 -21.25 -2.83
C GLY A 57 -1.34 -21.91 -3.12
N GLY A 58 -2.03 -21.49 -4.18
CA GLY A 58 -3.35 -21.98 -4.59
C GLY A 58 -4.52 -21.40 -3.78
N ASN A 59 -4.30 -20.56 -2.76
CA ASN A 59 -5.35 -19.95 -1.95
C ASN A 59 -5.71 -18.56 -2.48
N ALA A 60 -7.00 -18.28 -2.61
CA ALA A 60 -7.49 -16.99 -3.11
C ALA A 60 -7.12 -15.83 -2.16
N VAL A 61 -6.66 -14.74 -2.74
CA VAL A 61 -6.27 -13.52 -2.03
C VAL A 61 -6.60 -12.29 -2.87
N GLY A 62 -7.04 -11.23 -2.21
CA GLY A 62 -7.10 -9.89 -2.80
C GLY A 62 -5.76 -9.18 -2.57
N VAL A 63 -5.17 -8.66 -3.62
CA VAL A 63 -3.89 -7.95 -3.55
C VAL A 63 -4.10 -6.47 -3.80
N VAL A 64 -3.56 -5.64 -2.90
CA VAL A 64 -3.48 -4.18 -3.04
C VAL A 64 -2.00 -3.81 -2.98
N ALA A 65 -1.43 -3.34 -4.08
CA ALA A 65 -0.05 -2.86 -4.10
C ALA A 65 -0.01 -1.36 -4.42
N THR A 66 0.75 -0.61 -3.62
CA THR A 66 0.83 0.84 -3.73
C THR A 66 2.06 1.28 -4.50
N GLY A 67 1.92 2.36 -5.27
CA GLY A 67 3.04 3.08 -5.87
C GLY A 67 3.49 4.25 -5.01
N LYS A 68 4.42 5.01 -5.55
CA LYS A 68 5.16 6.07 -4.86
C LYS A 68 4.25 7.10 -4.18
N GLU A 69 3.23 7.57 -4.88
CA GLU A 69 2.29 8.60 -4.39
C GLU A 69 0.86 8.18 -4.66
N LEU A 70 -0.04 8.48 -3.74
CA LEU A 70 -1.44 8.10 -3.81
C LEU A 70 -2.35 9.31 -4.01
N CYS A 71 -2.97 9.43 -5.17
CA CYS A 71 -4.01 10.41 -5.44
C CYS A 71 -5.38 9.93 -4.93
N HIS A 72 -6.35 10.82 -4.86
CA HIS A 72 -7.73 10.51 -4.42
C HIS A 72 -8.33 9.31 -5.17
N ASN A 73 -8.11 9.18 -6.47
CA ASN A 73 -8.58 8.04 -7.27
C ASN A 73 -7.89 6.73 -6.88
N CYS A 74 -6.60 6.78 -6.55
CA CYS A 74 -5.83 5.63 -6.10
C CYS A 74 -6.37 5.09 -4.78
N VAL A 75 -6.64 6.01 -3.86
CA VAL A 75 -7.19 5.72 -2.53
C VAL A 75 -8.62 5.18 -2.64
N ALA A 76 -9.45 5.78 -3.49
CA ALA A 76 -10.81 5.33 -3.76
C ALA A 76 -10.83 3.91 -4.36
N LYS A 77 -9.89 3.61 -5.28
CA LYS A 77 -9.71 2.26 -5.85
C LYS A 77 -9.40 1.23 -4.76
N ALA A 78 -8.40 1.51 -3.92
CA ALA A 78 -8.02 0.62 -2.83
C ALA A 78 -9.21 0.36 -1.87
N SER A 79 -9.89 1.43 -1.43
CA SER A 79 -11.05 1.32 -0.54
C SER A 79 -12.17 0.47 -1.12
N ARG A 80 -12.50 0.66 -2.39
CA ARG A 80 -13.54 -0.13 -3.09
C ARG A 80 -13.15 -1.59 -3.16
N PHE A 81 -11.90 -1.88 -3.50
CA PHE A 81 -11.41 -3.23 -3.65
C PHE A 81 -11.37 -3.98 -2.32
N VAL A 82 -10.89 -3.35 -1.25
CA VAL A 82 -10.89 -3.97 0.10
C VAL A 82 -12.30 -4.27 0.58
N ARG A 83 -13.26 -3.36 0.35
CA ARG A 83 -14.68 -3.64 0.67
C ARG A 83 -15.26 -4.80 -0.14
N LEU A 84 -14.84 -4.94 -1.39
CA LEU A 84 -15.22 -6.08 -2.22
C LEU A 84 -14.64 -7.38 -1.64
N CYS A 85 -13.37 -7.40 -1.28
CA CYS A 85 -12.74 -8.55 -0.63
C CYS A 85 -13.45 -8.92 0.68
N ASP A 86 -13.76 -7.92 1.51
CA ASP A 86 -14.46 -8.12 2.78
C ASP A 86 -15.85 -8.73 2.58
N ALA A 87 -16.62 -8.22 1.61
CA ALA A 87 -17.95 -8.72 1.30
C ALA A 87 -17.95 -10.21 0.89
N PHE A 88 -16.87 -10.71 0.31
CA PHE A 88 -16.70 -12.11 -0.09
C PHE A 88 -15.79 -12.91 0.84
N SER A 89 -15.39 -12.34 1.98
CA SER A 89 -14.46 -12.95 2.95
C SER A 89 -13.14 -13.40 2.34
N VAL A 90 -12.66 -12.68 1.31
CA VAL A 90 -11.36 -12.92 0.68
C VAL A 90 -10.28 -12.22 1.50
N PRO A 91 -9.23 -12.93 1.96
CA PRO A 91 -8.10 -12.31 2.65
C PRO A 91 -7.42 -11.26 1.80
N VAL A 92 -6.89 -10.20 2.44
CA VAL A 92 -6.24 -9.10 1.73
C VAL A 92 -4.75 -9.04 2.05
N LEU A 93 -3.92 -9.06 1.01
CA LEU A 93 -2.50 -8.73 1.07
C LEU A 93 -2.30 -7.29 0.58
N THR A 94 -1.81 -6.42 1.46
CA THR A 94 -1.45 -5.05 1.11
C THR A 94 0.06 -4.91 1.03
N ILE A 95 0.59 -4.56 -0.14
CA ILE A 95 2.01 -4.29 -0.35
C ILE A 95 2.20 -2.78 -0.32
N VAL A 96 2.83 -2.30 0.75
CA VAL A 96 3.02 -0.87 1.01
C VAL A 96 4.40 -0.43 0.53
N ASN A 97 4.41 0.49 -0.44
CA ASN A 97 5.61 1.17 -0.90
C ASN A 97 5.23 2.58 -1.38
N THR A 98 5.03 3.51 -0.45
CA THR A 98 4.52 4.83 -0.78
C THR A 98 5.15 5.93 0.07
N GLU A 99 5.38 7.08 -0.55
CA GLU A 99 5.84 8.31 0.11
C GLU A 99 4.68 9.11 0.73
N GLY A 100 3.44 8.73 0.44
CA GLY A 100 2.27 9.37 1.01
C GLY A 100 1.20 9.73 -0.01
N PHE A 101 0.29 10.60 0.41
CA PHE A 101 -0.71 11.19 -0.49
C PHE A 101 -0.09 12.30 -1.32
N VAL A 102 -0.61 12.49 -2.54
CA VAL A 102 -0.19 13.58 -3.42
C VAL A 102 -0.48 14.93 -2.76
N PRO A 103 0.55 15.75 -2.47
CA PRO A 103 0.34 17.06 -1.87
C PRO A 103 -0.03 18.09 -2.95
N SER A 104 -1.30 18.13 -3.36
CA SER A 104 -1.76 19.11 -4.35
C SER A 104 -3.14 19.67 -4.03
N THR A 105 -3.30 20.97 -4.26
CA THR A 105 -4.61 21.65 -4.09
C THR A 105 -5.69 21.01 -4.97
N SER A 106 -5.36 20.56 -6.16
CA SER A 106 -6.32 19.90 -7.05
C SER A 106 -6.82 18.56 -6.49
N ASP A 107 -5.93 17.79 -5.85
CA ASP A 107 -6.31 16.53 -5.23
C ASP A 107 -7.15 16.76 -3.96
N ASP A 108 -6.81 17.78 -3.18
CA ASP A 108 -7.59 18.19 -2.00
C ASP A 108 -9.00 18.63 -2.37
N ILE A 109 -9.15 19.47 -3.40
CA ILE A 109 -10.46 19.89 -3.93
C ILE A 109 -11.26 18.68 -4.46
N ALA A 110 -10.60 17.73 -5.10
CA ALA A 110 -11.21 16.49 -5.56
C ALA A 110 -11.63 15.54 -4.43
N GLY A 111 -11.24 15.85 -3.19
CA GLY A 111 -11.62 15.11 -1.98
C GLY A 111 -10.57 14.16 -1.48
N GLY A 112 -9.28 14.43 -1.69
CA GLY A 112 -8.15 13.61 -1.25
C GLY A 112 -8.23 13.26 0.23
N ILE A 113 -8.44 14.25 1.10
CA ILE A 113 -8.57 14.04 2.56
C ILE A 113 -9.75 13.14 2.90
N ARG A 114 -10.89 13.31 2.23
CA ARG A 114 -12.08 12.46 2.44
C ARG A 114 -11.81 11.01 2.03
N GLU A 115 -11.17 10.80 0.89
CA GLU A 115 -10.82 9.45 0.43
C GLU A 115 -9.76 8.81 1.35
N ALA A 116 -8.80 9.57 1.88
CA ALA A 116 -7.84 9.10 2.87
C ALA A 116 -8.52 8.61 4.15
N ALA A 117 -9.46 9.39 4.68
CA ALA A 117 -10.25 8.99 5.84
C ALA A 117 -11.11 7.75 5.55
N ARG A 118 -11.70 7.66 4.35
CA ARG A 118 -12.45 6.48 3.90
C ARG A 118 -11.57 5.24 3.82
N LEU A 119 -10.34 5.36 3.34
CA LEU A 119 -9.39 4.25 3.29
C LEU A 119 -9.12 3.72 4.69
N ALA A 120 -8.80 4.62 5.63
CA ALA A 120 -8.54 4.24 7.02
C ALA A 120 -9.75 3.53 7.65
N ALA A 121 -10.95 4.08 7.48
CA ALA A 121 -12.19 3.47 7.96
C ALA A 121 -12.42 2.09 7.31
N THR A 122 -12.22 1.98 5.99
CA THR A 122 -12.40 0.70 5.27
C THR A 122 -11.49 -0.40 5.81
N TYR A 123 -10.21 -0.09 6.04
CA TYR A 123 -9.28 -1.08 6.60
C TYR A 123 -9.58 -1.42 8.06
N ALA A 124 -10.06 -0.45 8.85
CA ALA A 124 -10.45 -0.67 10.23
C ALA A 124 -11.72 -1.53 10.36
N ASP A 125 -12.71 -1.27 9.49
CA ASP A 125 -14.01 -1.94 9.52
C ASP A 125 -13.98 -3.34 8.89
N ALA A 126 -13.07 -3.58 7.95
CA ALA A 126 -12.98 -4.87 7.24
C ALA A 126 -12.70 -6.01 8.21
N THR A 127 -13.53 -7.04 8.17
CA THR A 127 -13.50 -8.23 9.05
C THR A 127 -12.68 -9.38 8.47
N THR A 128 -12.41 -9.36 7.17
CA THR A 128 -11.57 -10.36 6.52
C THR A 128 -10.12 -10.26 7.01
N ALA A 129 -9.38 -11.37 6.95
CA ALA A 129 -7.98 -11.40 7.34
C ALA A 129 -7.14 -10.46 6.47
N LYS A 130 -6.29 -9.66 7.09
CA LYS A 130 -5.46 -8.65 6.44
C LYS A 130 -3.99 -8.82 6.79
N VAL A 131 -3.14 -8.83 5.78
CA VAL A 131 -1.68 -8.83 5.93
C VAL A 131 -1.13 -7.58 5.24
N ALA A 132 -0.30 -6.82 5.94
CA ALA A 132 0.43 -5.70 5.37
C ALA A 132 1.92 -6.03 5.25
N LEU A 133 2.43 -5.99 4.03
CA LEU A 133 3.85 -6.12 3.72
C LEU A 133 4.44 -4.75 3.36
N ILE A 134 5.33 -4.25 4.18
CA ILE A 134 6.03 -3.00 3.94
C ILE A 134 7.29 -3.33 3.13
N ALA A 135 7.22 -3.08 1.82
CA ALA A 135 8.26 -3.47 0.87
C ALA A 135 9.35 -2.40 0.67
N GLY A 136 9.02 -1.14 0.94
CA GLY A 136 9.94 -0.03 0.75
C GLY A 136 9.61 1.13 1.70
N LYS A 137 8.98 2.19 1.20
CA LYS A 137 8.60 3.33 2.02
C LYS A 137 7.17 3.21 2.54
N ALA A 138 6.95 3.60 3.78
CA ALA A 138 5.64 3.72 4.40
C ALA A 138 5.60 5.02 5.21
N VAL A 139 5.31 6.13 4.54
CA VAL A 139 5.45 7.47 5.11
C VAL A 139 4.09 8.10 5.35
N GLY A 140 3.97 8.77 6.49
CA GLY A 140 2.81 9.57 6.84
C GLY A 140 1.55 8.80 7.19
N PRO A 141 0.37 9.45 7.11
CA PRO A 141 -0.91 8.87 7.49
C PRO A 141 -1.36 7.69 6.61
N VAL A 142 -0.77 7.53 5.43
CA VAL A 142 -1.00 6.38 4.56
C VAL A 142 -0.61 5.07 5.24
N TYR A 143 0.54 5.06 5.94
CA TYR A 143 0.95 3.88 6.70
C TYR A 143 -0.10 3.48 7.73
N THR A 144 -0.62 4.45 8.48
CA THR A 144 -1.65 4.17 9.49
C THR A 144 -2.90 3.55 8.89
N ALA A 145 -3.31 4.01 7.72
CA ALA A 145 -4.47 3.47 7.02
C ALA A 145 -4.21 2.06 6.46
N LEU A 146 -3.15 1.91 5.65
CA LEU A 146 -2.86 0.67 4.92
C LEU A 146 -2.28 -0.44 5.81
N ALA A 147 -1.65 -0.09 6.93
CA ALA A 147 -1.10 -1.03 7.88
C ALA A 147 -2.06 -1.41 9.02
N ALA A 148 -3.33 -1.02 8.93
CA ALA A 148 -4.38 -1.54 9.81
C ALA A 148 -4.69 -3.01 9.45
N ALA A 149 -3.74 -3.90 9.74
CA ALA A 149 -3.76 -5.31 9.38
C ALA A 149 -3.48 -6.19 10.59
N ASP A 150 -3.94 -7.44 10.52
CA ASP A 150 -3.78 -8.44 11.58
C ASP A 150 -2.31 -8.87 11.71
N LEU A 151 -1.61 -8.94 10.57
CA LEU A 151 -0.18 -9.23 10.52
C LEU A 151 0.55 -8.14 9.70
N LYS A 152 1.65 -7.64 10.26
CA LYS A 152 2.51 -6.65 9.60
C LYS A 152 3.90 -7.23 9.44
N ILE A 153 4.40 -7.21 8.21
CA ILE A 153 5.72 -7.70 7.84
C ILE A 153 6.49 -6.54 7.22
N ALA A 154 7.71 -6.32 7.67
CA ALA A 154 8.58 -5.27 7.14
C ALA A 154 9.81 -5.91 6.50
N VAL A 155 10.10 -5.57 5.25
CA VAL A 155 11.30 -6.01 4.54
C VAL A 155 12.51 -5.25 5.11
N LYS A 156 13.64 -5.95 5.25
CA LYS A 156 14.88 -5.32 5.72
C LYS A 156 15.26 -4.13 4.83
N GLY A 157 15.47 -2.97 5.46
CA GLY A 157 15.81 -1.72 4.75
C GLY A 157 14.60 -0.88 4.36
N CYS A 158 13.38 -1.27 4.72
CA CYS A 158 12.22 -0.40 4.56
C CYS A 158 12.27 0.82 5.48
N THR A 159 11.61 1.90 5.08
CA THR A 159 11.49 3.13 5.88
C THR A 159 10.05 3.29 6.36
N ILE A 160 9.87 3.36 7.67
CA ILE A 160 8.59 3.67 8.30
C ILE A 160 8.76 4.97 9.06
N SER A 161 8.04 6.02 8.65
CA SER A 161 8.19 7.35 9.23
C SER A 161 6.88 8.14 9.20
N ALA A 162 6.69 9.00 10.19
CA ALA A 162 5.55 9.93 10.20
C ALA A 162 5.68 11.04 9.14
N LEU A 163 6.92 11.42 8.82
CA LEU A 163 7.26 12.39 7.78
C LEU A 163 8.42 11.84 6.95
N GLU A 164 8.55 12.30 5.71
CA GLU A 164 9.77 12.07 4.94
C GLU A 164 10.98 12.58 5.74
N PRO A 165 12.09 11.84 5.83
CA PRO A 165 13.22 12.22 6.66
C PRO A 165 13.77 13.64 6.42
N SER A 166 13.82 14.08 5.16
CA SER A 166 14.21 15.44 4.80
C SER A 166 13.27 16.51 5.33
N ALA A 167 11.96 16.25 5.25
CA ALA A 167 10.93 17.14 5.81
C ALA A 167 10.96 17.14 7.34
N ALA A 168 11.22 16.01 7.96
CA ALA A 168 11.37 15.92 9.41
C ALA A 168 12.56 16.76 9.91
N VAL A 169 13.69 16.70 9.24
CA VAL A 169 14.86 17.54 9.55
C VAL A 169 14.52 19.02 9.40
N SER A 170 13.85 19.42 8.33
CA SER A 170 13.44 20.80 8.10
C SER A 170 12.49 21.37 9.16
N VAL A 171 11.67 20.51 9.77
CA VAL A 171 10.73 20.91 10.82
C VAL A 171 11.39 20.91 12.20
N LEU A 172 12.15 19.86 12.53
CA LEU A 172 12.72 19.65 13.87
C LEU A 172 13.99 20.46 14.12
N TYR A 173 14.77 20.73 13.07
CA TYR A 173 16.09 21.38 13.13
C TYR A 173 16.14 22.66 12.30
N LYS A 174 15.01 23.36 12.19
CA LYS A 174 14.92 24.57 11.38
C LYS A 174 15.92 25.63 11.79
N ASP A 175 16.04 25.90 13.09
CA ASP A 175 16.90 26.94 13.61
C ASP A 175 18.42 26.65 13.36
N GLU A 176 18.79 25.36 13.44
CA GLU A 176 20.17 24.94 13.14
C GLU A 176 20.48 25.02 11.65
N LEU A 177 19.48 24.67 10.79
CA LEU A 177 19.61 24.81 9.33
C LEU A 177 19.75 26.30 8.93
N ASP A 178 18.92 27.16 9.49
CA ASP A 178 18.97 28.61 9.23
C ASP A 178 20.30 29.20 9.71
N ALA A 179 20.81 28.76 10.88
CA ALA A 179 22.12 29.18 11.39
C ALA A 179 23.27 28.71 10.47
N SER A 180 23.20 27.45 9.98
CA SER A 180 24.23 26.91 9.07
C SER A 180 24.21 27.58 7.68
N ALA A 181 23.05 27.94 7.18
CA ALA A 181 22.90 28.67 5.92
C ALA A 181 23.48 30.10 6.02
N ASN A 182 23.30 30.77 7.15
CA ASN A 182 23.85 32.09 7.40
C ASN A 182 25.39 32.06 7.50
N ILE A 183 25.98 31.00 8.07
CA ILE A 183 27.45 30.81 8.13
C ILE A 183 28.01 30.55 6.72
N ALA A 184 27.31 29.81 5.88
CA ALA A 184 27.74 29.54 4.50
C ALA A 184 27.60 30.74 3.56
N ALA A 185 26.79 31.75 3.91
CA ALA A 185 26.59 32.99 3.15
C ALA A 185 27.50 34.13 3.58
N ALA A 186 28.23 34.03 4.69
CA ALA A 186 29.17 35.00 5.23
C ALA A 186 30.60 34.66 4.83
#